data_08ef5d2d68b080cc444c61d1ba10995e
#
_entry.id   08ef5d2d68b080cc444c61d1ba10995e
#
_cell.length_a   1.000
_cell.length_b   1.000
_cell.length_c   1.000
_cell.angle_alpha   90.00
_cell.angle_beta   90.00
_cell.angle_gamma   90.00
#
_symmetry.space_group_name_H-M   'P 1'
#
loop_
_entity.id
_entity.type
_entity.pdbx_description
1 polymer ?
#
loop_
_entity_poly.entity_id
_entity_poly.type
_entity_poly.pdbx_seq_one_letter_code
_entity_poly.pdbx_strand_id
1 'polypeptide(L)'
;RSSDLKRVVEKYDDITALVGMNDMVAIGIMDALADKKYKVPQDYSVCGCDNTMISQYRTISMTSVEHFDANRGREAVDVLIRKIEQENGTDGDLWPASAVRVEFVPKLVARASTGPNRRKK
;
A
#
# COMPACT_ATOMS: atom_id res chain seq x y z
N ARG A 1 -7.37 10.35 -12.27
CA ARG A 1 -8.46 10.26 -13.27
C ARG A 1 -7.97 9.40 -14.44
N SER A 2 -8.88 8.70 -15.14
CA SER A 2 -8.53 7.88 -16.31
C SER A 2 -7.78 8.64 -17.41
N SER A 3 -8.01 9.96 -17.51
CA SER A 3 -7.29 10.86 -18.41
C SER A 3 -5.80 10.97 -18.11
N ASP A 4 -5.40 10.93 -16.85
CA ASP A 4 -4.00 11.07 -16.45
C ASP A 4 -3.23 9.78 -16.71
N LEU A 5 -3.85 8.63 -16.45
CA LEU A 5 -3.27 7.33 -16.81
C LEU A 5 -3.07 7.20 -18.33
N LYS A 6 -4.04 7.66 -19.13
CA LYS A 6 -3.93 7.69 -20.58
C LYS A 6 -2.65 8.39 -21.04
N ARG A 7 -2.38 9.56 -20.48
CA ARG A 7 -1.15 10.35 -20.80
C ARG A 7 0.11 9.62 -20.39
N VAL A 8 0.12 8.95 -19.23
CA VAL A 8 1.29 8.21 -18.74
C VAL A 8 1.60 7.03 -19.65
N VAL A 9 0.60 6.19 -19.96
CA VAL A 9 0.79 4.99 -20.80
C VAL A 9 1.13 5.33 -22.26
N GLU A 10 0.63 6.44 -22.78
CA GLU A 10 0.95 6.90 -24.14
C GLU A 10 2.33 7.61 -24.24
N LYS A 11 2.80 8.18 -23.12
CA LYS A 11 4.06 8.92 -23.09
C LYS A 11 5.30 8.04 -22.85
N TYR A 12 5.12 6.92 -22.15
CA TYR A 12 6.21 6.07 -21.68
C TYR A 12 6.01 4.63 -22.16
N ASP A 13 6.66 4.27 -23.26
CA ASP A 13 6.54 2.94 -23.89
C ASP A 13 7.24 1.82 -23.11
N ASP A 14 8.10 2.15 -22.18
CA ASP A 14 8.92 1.21 -21.38
C ASP A 14 8.26 0.81 -20.05
N ILE A 15 7.16 1.44 -19.66
CA ILE A 15 6.43 1.08 -18.44
C ILE A 15 5.76 -0.29 -18.60
N THR A 16 6.00 -1.16 -17.63
CA THR A 16 5.38 -2.50 -17.54
C THR A 16 4.62 -2.73 -16.24
N ALA A 17 4.73 -1.80 -15.28
CA ALA A 17 4.04 -1.89 -14.01
C ALA A 17 3.58 -0.51 -13.54
N LEU A 18 2.46 -0.49 -12.83
CA LEU A 18 1.83 0.69 -12.26
C LEU A 18 1.52 0.44 -10.78
N VAL A 19 1.80 1.41 -9.94
CA VAL A 19 1.52 1.34 -8.51
C VAL A 19 0.53 2.44 -8.14
N GLY A 20 -0.61 2.05 -7.60
CA GLY A 20 -1.57 2.96 -7.00
C GLY A 20 -1.13 3.33 -5.58
N MET A 21 -1.26 4.59 -5.19
CA MET A 21 -0.94 5.03 -3.83
C MET A 21 -1.81 4.33 -2.76
N ASN A 22 -2.97 3.81 -3.17
CA ASN A 22 -3.83 2.93 -2.38
C ASN A 22 -4.59 1.98 -3.30
N ASP A 23 -5.33 1.03 -2.72
CA ASP A 23 -6.08 0.02 -3.49
C ASP A 23 -7.17 0.64 -4.37
N MET A 24 -7.84 1.70 -3.92
CA MET A 24 -8.89 2.36 -4.72
C MET A 24 -8.32 3.02 -5.97
N VAL A 25 -7.15 3.67 -5.85
CA VAL A 25 -6.44 4.24 -7.00
C VAL A 25 -5.97 3.12 -7.94
N ALA A 26 -5.45 2.01 -7.39
CA ALA A 26 -5.02 0.86 -8.19
C ALA A 26 -6.19 0.21 -8.95
N ILE A 27 -7.37 0.11 -8.35
CA ILE A 27 -8.60 -0.35 -9.05
C ILE A 27 -8.95 0.59 -10.20
N GLY A 28 -8.90 1.91 -9.97
CA GLY A 28 -9.12 2.89 -11.01
C GLY A 28 -8.10 2.80 -12.17
N ILE A 29 -6.86 2.41 -11.86
CA ILE A 29 -5.85 2.10 -12.87
C ILE A 29 -6.24 0.86 -13.68
N MET A 30 -6.64 -0.23 -13.01
CA MET A 30 -7.08 -1.46 -13.68
C MET A 30 -8.28 -1.21 -14.60
N ASP A 31 -9.25 -0.43 -14.15
CA ASP A 31 -10.44 -0.06 -14.91
C ASP A 31 -10.07 0.75 -16.16
N ALA A 32 -9.23 1.76 -16.02
CA ALA A 32 -8.75 2.58 -17.13
C ALA A 32 -7.88 1.80 -18.13
N LEU A 33 -7.13 0.77 -17.68
CA LEU A 33 -6.42 -0.16 -18.57
C LEU A 33 -7.40 -1.03 -19.34
N ALA A 34 -8.45 -1.53 -18.69
CA ALA A 34 -9.50 -2.34 -19.30
C ALA A 34 -10.26 -1.57 -20.39
N ASP A 35 -10.58 -0.30 -20.18
CA ASP A 35 -11.18 0.60 -21.18
C ASP A 35 -10.33 0.67 -22.45
N LYS A 36 -9.02 0.56 -22.30
CA LYS A 36 -8.05 0.55 -23.40
C LYS A 36 -7.73 -0.83 -23.95
N LYS A 37 -8.43 -1.86 -23.47
CA LYS A 37 -8.24 -3.28 -23.84
C LYS A 37 -6.87 -3.85 -23.43
N TYR A 38 -6.17 -3.20 -22.53
CA TYR A 38 -4.98 -3.76 -21.91
C TYR A 38 -5.36 -4.78 -20.83
N LYS A 39 -4.59 -5.85 -20.75
CA LYS A 39 -4.79 -6.95 -19.81
C LYS A 39 -3.84 -6.84 -18.62
N VAL A 40 -4.39 -7.03 -17.43
CA VAL A 40 -3.63 -7.13 -16.18
C VAL A 40 -3.62 -8.61 -15.77
N PRO A 41 -2.46 -9.23 -15.52
CA PRO A 41 -1.11 -8.66 -15.49
C PRO A 41 -0.33 -8.77 -16.82
N GLN A 42 -0.98 -9.22 -17.93
CA GLN A 42 -0.29 -9.59 -19.17
C GLN A 42 0.42 -8.41 -19.85
N ASP A 43 -0.25 -7.25 -19.93
CA ASP A 43 0.32 -6.06 -20.54
C ASP A 43 0.95 -5.15 -19.47
N TYR A 44 0.27 -5.00 -18.34
CA TYR A 44 0.72 -4.20 -17.20
C TYR A 44 0.48 -4.93 -15.89
N SER A 45 1.49 -4.97 -15.03
CA SER A 45 1.29 -5.32 -13.63
C SER A 45 0.72 -4.13 -12.87
N VAL A 46 -0.22 -4.37 -11.94
CA VAL A 46 -0.78 -3.33 -11.08
C VAL A 46 -0.67 -3.75 -9.63
N CYS A 47 -0.17 -2.86 -8.79
CA CYS A 47 -0.06 -3.04 -7.35
C CYS A 47 -0.79 -1.90 -6.63
N GLY A 48 -1.48 -2.22 -5.55
CA GLY A 48 -2.11 -1.28 -4.63
C GLY A 48 -1.37 -1.16 -3.31
N CYS A 49 -1.98 -0.45 -2.39
CA CYS A 49 -1.54 -0.30 -1.01
C CYS A 49 -2.79 -0.26 -0.11
N ASP A 50 -2.69 -0.74 1.12
CA ASP A 50 -3.68 -0.88 2.19
C ASP A 50 -4.22 -2.30 2.38
N ASN A 51 -4.13 -3.18 1.38
CA ASN A 51 -4.69 -4.54 1.40
C ASN A 51 -6.14 -4.57 1.89
N THR A 52 -6.95 -3.68 1.38
CA THR A 52 -8.37 -3.56 1.71
C THR A 52 -9.16 -4.80 1.31
N MET A 53 -10.34 -4.99 1.89
CA MET A 53 -11.20 -6.13 1.56
C MET A 53 -11.50 -6.21 0.05
N ILE A 54 -11.63 -5.07 -0.62
CA ILE A 54 -11.96 -5.02 -2.05
C ILE A 54 -10.82 -5.58 -2.92
N SER A 55 -9.56 -5.39 -2.52
CA SER A 55 -8.40 -5.95 -3.24
C SER A 55 -8.35 -7.47 -3.22
N GLN A 56 -9.04 -8.10 -2.26
CA GLN A 56 -9.07 -9.54 -2.03
C GLN A 56 -10.14 -10.25 -2.87
N TYR A 57 -11.12 -9.52 -3.42
CA TYR A 57 -12.15 -10.14 -4.23
C TYR A 57 -11.55 -10.87 -5.45
N ARG A 58 -12.04 -12.08 -5.71
CA ARG A 58 -11.53 -12.94 -6.78
C ARG A 58 -11.50 -12.29 -8.15
N THR A 59 -12.44 -11.42 -8.44
CA THR A 59 -12.53 -10.69 -9.71
C THR A 59 -11.51 -9.57 -9.82
N ILE A 60 -11.01 -9.05 -8.71
CA ILE A 60 -10.01 -7.99 -8.64
C ILE A 60 -8.64 -8.61 -8.40
N SER A 61 -8.53 -9.49 -7.41
CA SER A 61 -7.32 -10.26 -7.05
C SER A 61 -6.03 -9.44 -7.15
N MET A 62 -6.06 -8.27 -6.49
CA MET A 62 -5.00 -7.27 -6.61
C MET A 62 -3.87 -7.50 -5.62
N THR A 63 -2.66 -7.54 -6.13
CA THR A 63 -1.44 -7.45 -5.31
C THR A 63 -1.43 -6.11 -4.57
N SER A 64 -1.22 -6.15 -3.26
CA SER A 64 -1.25 -4.94 -2.44
C SER A 64 -0.24 -5.00 -1.31
N VAL A 65 0.23 -3.83 -0.88
CA VAL A 65 1.08 -3.68 0.30
C VAL A 65 0.19 -3.52 1.52
N GLU A 66 0.28 -4.47 2.43
CA GLU A 66 -0.37 -4.40 3.74
C GLU A 66 0.54 -3.67 4.73
N HIS A 67 0.13 -2.49 5.16
CA HIS A 67 0.84 -1.71 6.16
C HIS A 67 -0.02 -1.40 7.39
N PHE A 68 -1.30 -1.78 7.38
CA PHE A 68 -2.17 -1.72 8.54
C PHE A 68 -2.05 -3.01 9.34
N ASP A 69 -1.30 -2.95 10.44
CA ASP A 69 -1.35 -3.98 11.48
C ASP A 69 -2.40 -3.56 12.52
N ALA A 70 -3.28 -4.49 12.91
CA ALA A 70 -4.26 -4.27 13.98
C ALA A 70 -3.61 -3.87 15.32
N ASN A 71 -2.33 -4.16 15.47
CA ASN A 71 -1.57 -3.80 16.66
C ASN A 71 -1.10 -2.34 16.69
N ARG A 72 -1.11 -1.60 15.57
CA ARG A 72 -0.63 -0.21 15.53
C ARG A 72 -1.40 0.72 16.46
N GLY A 73 -2.73 0.61 16.45
CA GLY A 73 -3.57 1.40 17.33
C GLY A 73 -3.33 1.06 18.80
N ARG A 74 -3.20 -0.22 19.11
CA ARG A 74 -2.88 -0.70 20.45
C ARG A 74 -1.50 -0.18 20.90
N GLU A 75 -0.47 -0.38 20.10
CA GLU A 75 0.88 0.08 20.42
C GLU A 75 0.95 1.60 20.64
N ALA A 76 0.25 2.38 19.81
CA ALA A 76 0.17 3.82 19.99
C ALA A 76 -0.50 4.22 21.32
N VAL A 77 -1.59 3.52 21.69
CA VAL A 77 -2.29 3.74 22.97
C VAL A 77 -1.40 3.31 24.14
N ASP A 78 -0.75 2.15 24.05
CA ASP A 78 0.15 1.65 25.10
C ASP A 78 1.33 2.60 25.34
N VAL A 79 1.92 3.14 24.28
CA VAL A 79 2.98 4.16 24.36
C VAL A 79 2.45 5.43 25.04
N LEU A 80 1.25 5.88 24.67
CA LEU A 80 0.64 7.07 25.25
C LEU A 80 0.32 6.88 26.75
N ILE A 81 -0.27 5.74 27.13
CA ILE A 81 -0.58 5.43 28.53
C ILE A 81 0.69 5.41 29.37
N ARG A 82 1.73 4.71 28.93
CA ARG A 82 3.02 4.68 29.64
C ARG A 82 3.60 6.07 29.83
N LYS A 83 3.48 6.93 28.82
CA LYS A 83 3.95 8.30 28.90
C LYS A 83 3.17 9.13 29.94
N ILE A 84 1.83 9.00 29.96
CA ILE A 84 0.98 9.68 30.95
C ILE A 84 1.26 9.19 32.38
N GLU A 85 1.42 7.87 32.57
CA GLU A 85 1.72 7.28 33.87
C GLU A 85 3.06 7.77 34.42
N GLN A 86 4.05 7.94 33.55
CA GLN A 86 5.38 8.45 33.93
C GLN A 86 5.35 9.94 34.26
N GLU A 87 4.60 10.76 33.54
CA GLU A 87 4.43 12.18 33.83
C GLU A 87 3.69 12.42 35.17
N ASN A 88 2.81 11.49 35.55
CA ASN A 88 2.07 11.55 36.84
C ASN A 88 2.80 10.86 37.98
N GLY A 89 3.89 10.13 37.74
CA GLY A 89 4.71 9.49 38.74
C GLY A 89 5.75 10.46 39.34
N THR A 90 6.01 10.32 40.65
CA THR A 90 6.99 11.13 41.40
C THR A 90 8.46 10.89 41.02
N ASP A 91 8.74 9.98 40.10
CA ASP A 91 10.05 9.68 39.53
C ASP A 91 10.26 10.39 38.18
N GLY A 92 10.46 11.68 38.22
CA GLY A 92 10.57 12.58 37.07
C GLY A 92 11.80 12.40 36.18
N ASP A 93 12.60 11.34 36.34
CA ASP A 93 13.89 11.19 35.65
C ASP A 93 14.01 9.95 34.74
N LEU A 94 12.97 9.14 34.57
CA LEU A 94 13.11 7.83 33.89
C LEU A 94 12.68 7.79 32.40
N TRP A 95 12.15 8.88 31.87
CA TRP A 95 11.88 8.94 30.45
C TRP A 95 12.94 9.78 29.73
N PRO A 96 13.71 9.18 28.81
CA PRO A 96 14.59 9.98 27.98
C PRO A 96 13.73 10.99 27.21
N ALA A 97 14.15 12.24 27.15
CA ALA A 97 13.53 13.28 26.32
C ALA A 97 13.51 12.93 24.82
N SER A 98 13.94 11.73 24.46
CA SER A 98 13.95 11.18 23.11
C SER A 98 12.57 10.66 22.72
N ALA A 99 12.11 11.04 21.53
CA ALA A 99 10.88 10.54 20.96
C ALA A 99 10.90 9.00 20.83
N VAL A 100 9.85 8.35 21.30
CA VAL A 100 9.66 6.91 21.06
C VAL A 100 9.31 6.72 19.59
N ARG A 101 10.09 5.89 18.90
CA ARG A 101 9.86 5.52 17.52
C ARG A 101 9.54 4.02 17.45
N VAL A 102 8.36 3.69 16.97
CA VAL A 102 7.95 2.31 16.69
C VAL A 102 7.86 2.13 15.18
N GLU A 103 8.56 1.16 14.65
CA GLU A 103 8.56 0.85 13.22
C GLU A 103 7.82 -0.46 12.94
N PHE A 104 6.92 -0.41 11.97
CA PHE A 104 6.21 -1.59 11.47
C PHE A 104 6.69 -1.92 10.07
N VAL A 105 7.05 -3.18 9.84
CA VAL A 105 7.47 -3.64 8.52
C VAL A 105 6.22 -3.98 7.68
N PRO A 106 6.00 -3.31 6.54
CA PRO A 106 4.88 -3.63 5.67
C PRO A 106 5.07 -5.00 5.00
N LYS A 107 3.95 -5.65 4.65
CA LYS A 107 3.93 -6.96 4.00
C LYS A 107 3.37 -6.85 2.59
N LEU A 108 4.07 -7.41 1.61
CA LEU A 108 3.52 -7.56 0.26
C LEU A 108 2.61 -8.79 0.21
N VAL A 109 1.37 -8.58 -0.18
CA VAL A 109 0.37 -9.63 -0.44
C VAL A 109 0.24 -9.78 -1.94
N ALA A 110 0.98 -10.73 -2.50
CA ALA A 110 0.97 -11.01 -3.94
C ALA A 110 -0.32 -11.72 -4.36
N ARG A 111 -0.93 -11.23 -5.46
CA ARG A 111 -2.12 -11.79 -6.08
C ARG A 111 -2.01 -11.76 -7.61
N ALA A 112 -3.14 -11.91 -8.32
CA ALA A 112 -3.16 -12.09 -9.77
C ALA A 112 -2.90 -10.82 -10.59
N SER A 113 -2.89 -9.63 -10.00
CA SER A 113 -2.69 -8.37 -10.74
C SER A 113 -1.23 -8.06 -11.06
N THR A 114 -0.29 -8.85 -10.59
CA THR A 114 1.13 -8.73 -10.93
C THR A 114 1.67 -10.02 -11.53
N GLY A 115 2.63 -9.90 -12.44
CA GLY A 115 3.22 -11.04 -13.14
C GLY A 115 4.63 -10.73 -13.66
N PRO A 116 5.26 -11.70 -14.32
CA PRO A 116 6.59 -11.53 -14.88
C PRO A 116 6.65 -10.39 -15.90
N ASN A 117 7.75 -9.64 -15.90
CA ASN A 117 8.02 -8.66 -16.94
C ASN A 117 8.27 -9.35 -18.28
N ARG A 118 7.30 -9.27 -19.21
CA ARG A 118 7.37 -9.93 -20.52
C ARG A 118 8.11 -9.12 -21.59
N ARG A 119 8.47 -7.86 -21.31
CA ARG A 119 9.28 -7.03 -22.22
C ARG A 119 10.78 -7.26 -22.09
N LYS A 120 11.23 -7.97 -21.06
CA LYS A 120 12.62 -8.47 -20.99
C LYS A 120 12.71 -9.76 -21.81
N LYS A 121 13.14 -9.63 -23.05
CA LYS A 121 13.81 -10.70 -23.76
C LYS A 121 15.29 -10.69 -23.42
#